data_d306cffde29f65942329ff9462b6739e
#
_entry.id   d306cffde29f65942329ff9462b6739e
#
_cell.length_a   1.000
_cell.length_b   1.000
_cell.length_c   1.000
_cell.angle_alpha   90.00
_cell.angle_beta   90.00
_cell.angle_gamma   90.00
#
_symmetry.space_group_name_H-M   'P 1'
#
loop_
_entity.id
_entity.type
_entity.pdbx_description
1 polymer ?
#
loop_
_entity_poly.entity_id
_entity_poly.type
_entity_poly.pdbx_seq_one_letter_code
_entity_poly.pdbx_strand_id
1 'polypeptide(L)'
;MSVTKTIAVIGATGATAGGLARAILSDPEGGYTCRAITRDPESAAARALSDQGATVVRADLDDYDSLMRAFDGAYGVFCMTNYFVTFSAQQETEQAANQARAAEVAGVSHAIWSTAEDTRRWYPLDDDTMPTLPGGYKVPNWDGKGEGDRFFAATGVPTTYLLTPFHWEAFVFGLGAPQPGPDGVRTLAMPLGEAPLPGITAEDIGRCAYAIFQDPTRFVGETVGIAGDHTTGDQLAAGLSDVFGEPVRYQPIPAEIFRNLPFPGADLAANMFQFVAEDNGYDSRRDVALARSLNPSLAGFAEWVAATRGRIPVQV
;
A
#
# COMPACT_ATOMS: atom_id res chain seq x y z
N MET A 1 14.21 3.74 33.54
CA MET A 1 13.40 4.33 32.45
C MET A 1 13.80 3.61 31.18
N SER A 2 12.84 2.99 30.48
CA SER A 2 13.11 2.39 29.16
C SER A 2 13.51 3.51 28.21
N VAL A 3 14.57 3.32 27.44
CA VAL A 3 14.98 4.28 26.40
C VAL A 3 13.90 4.23 25.32
N THR A 4 13.27 5.37 25.05
CA THR A 4 12.27 5.51 23.99
C THR A 4 12.95 5.31 22.62
N LYS A 5 12.39 4.44 21.79
CA LYS A 5 12.92 4.06 20.48
C LYS A 5 12.32 4.95 19.39
N THR A 6 13.11 5.43 18.45
CA THR A 6 12.62 6.24 17.33
C THR A 6 12.28 5.36 16.13
N ILE A 7 11.08 5.49 15.60
CA ILE A 7 10.68 4.94 14.31
C ILE A 7 10.69 6.05 13.26
N ALA A 8 11.52 5.91 12.24
CA ALA A 8 11.57 6.78 11.09
C ALA A 8 10.57 6.31 10.03
N VAL A 9 9.65 7.18 9.63
CA VAL A 9 8.49 6.84 8.80
C VAL A 9 8.58 7.57 7.47
N ILE A 10 8.97 6.87 6.40
CA ILE A 10 8.99 7.40 5.04
C ILE A 10 7.56 7.68 4.57
N GLY A 11 7.33 8.84 3.97
CA GLY A 11 6.03 9.21 3.43
C GLY A 11 4.97 9.48 4.52
N ALA A 12 5.38 9.88 5.72
CA ALA A 12 4.51 10.08 6.88
C ALA A 12 3.35 11.07 6.66
N THR A 13 3.44 11.95 5.68
CA THR A 13 2.38 12.88 5.27
C THR A 13 1.35 12.26 4.31
N GLY A 14 1.60 11.03 3.83
CA GLY A 14 0.69 10.28 2.96
C GLY A 14 -0.34 9.46 3.73
N ALA A 15 -1.21 8.77 3.01
CA ALA A 15 -2.30 7.99 3.61
C ALA A 15 -1.77 6.81 4.45
N THR A 16 -0.99 5.92 3.84
CA THR A 16 -0.53 4.67 4.46
C THR A 16 0.46 4.91 5.61
N ALA A 17 1.57 5.56 5.32
CA ALA A 17 2.60 5.82 6.32
C ALA A 17 2.15 6.86 7.37
N GLY A 18 1.22 7.74 7.01
CA GLY A 18 0.55 8.63 7.95
C GLY A 18 -0.26 7.87 9.01
N GLY A 19 -0.88 6.75 8.64
CA GLY A 19 -1.54 5.85 9.59
C GLY A 19 -0.56 5.32 10.66
N LEU A 20 0.64 4.91 10.24
CA LEU A 20 1.69 4.49 11.17
C LEU A 20 2.15 5.65 12.07
N ALA A 21 2.39 6.83 11.49
CA ALA A 21 2.80 8.00 12.27
C ALA A 21 1.77 8.34 13.35
N ARG A 22 0.47 8.36 12.99
CA ARG A 22 -0.63 8.57 13.94
C ARG A 22 -0.74 7.46 14.99
N ALA A 23 -0.57 6.21 14.61
CA ALA A 23 -0.60 5.09 15.55
C ALA A 23 0.49 5.24 16.63
N ILE A 24 1.73 5.59 16.23
CA ILE A 24 2.81 5.86 17.17
C ILE A 24 2.49 7.05 18.09
N LEU A 25 1.99 8.15 17.51
CA LEU A 25 1.71 9.38 18.27
C LEU A 25 0.52 9.24 19.24
N SER A 26 -0.41 8.33 18.93
CA SER A 26 -1.57 8.06 19.80
C SER A 26 -1.28 7.12 20.96
N ASP A 27 -0.07 6.54 21.02
CA ASP A 27 0.34 5.59 22.08
C ASP A 27 1.65 6.06 22.76
N PRO A 28 1.58 7.07 23.65
CA PRO A 28 2.76 7.62 24.32
C PRO A 28 3.46 6.60 25.25
N GLU A 29 2.75 5.57 25.70
CA GLU A 29 3.28 4.51 26.54
C GLU A 29 3.86 3.32 25.75
N GLY A 30 3.67 3.31 24.43
CA GLY A 30 4.12 2.24 23.53
C GLY A 30 5.64 2.15 23.35
N GLY A 31 6.39 3.09 23.93
CA GLY A 31 7.86 3.09 23.93
C GLY A 31 8.49 3.55 22.63
N TYR A 32 7.72 4.14 21.73
CA TYR A 32 8.20 4.68 20.45
C TYR A 32 7.93 6.17 20.30
N THR A 33 8.82 6.85 19.55
CA THR A 33 8.62 8.21 19.04
C THR A 33 8.60 8.17 17.51
N CYS A 34 7.85 9.09 16.91
CA CYS A 34 7.73 9.22 15.46
C CYS A 34 8.72 10.24 14.91
N ARG A 35 9.58 9.81 13.99
CA ARG A 35 10.30 10.71 13.08
C ARG A 35 9.61 10.66 11.72
N ALA A 36 8.81 11.68 11.44
CA ALA A 36 8.05 11.82 10.21
C ALA A 36 8.95 12.34 9.07
N ILE A 37 9.18 11.52 8.05
CA ILE A 37 10.03 11.87 6.92
C ILE A 37 9.15 12.30 5.75
N THR A 38 9.45 13.49 5.21
CA THR A 38 8.72 14.11 4.10
C THR A 38 9.64 14.94 3.22
N ARG A 39 9.29 15.16 1.97
CA ARG A 39 9.97 16.10 1.06
C ARG A 39 9.67 17.56 1.40
N ASP A 40 8.48 17.81 1.98
CA ASP A 40 8.02 19.15 2.35
C ASP A 40 7.63 19.22 3.84
N PRO A 41 8.58 19.58 4.73
CA PRO A 41 8.33 19.77 6.16
C PRO A 41 7.35 20.91 6.48
N GLU A 42 7.17 21.84 5.54
CA GLU A 42 6.31 23.01 5.71
C GLU A 42 4.85 22.74 5.26
N SER A 43 4.55 21.56 4.72
CA SER A 43 3.19 21.20 4.35
C SER A 43 2.26 21.19 5.57
N ALA A 44 0.96 21.43 5.35
CA ALA A 44 -0.04 21.37 6.42
C ALA A 44 -0.07 20.01 7.12
N ALA A 45 0.10 18.91 6.36
CA ALA A 45 0.15 17.56 6.91
C ALA A 45 1.39 17.33 7.80
N ALA A 46 2.56 17.86 7.41
CA ALA A 46 3.78 17.77 8.21
C ALA A 46 3.68 18.56 9.51
N ARG A 47 3.12 19.78 9.45
CA ARG A 47 2.87 20.60 10.65
C ARG A 47 1.90 19.92 11.60
N ALA A 48 0.83 19.33 11.09
CA ALA A 48 -0.14 18.60 11.91
C ALA A 48 0.50 17.41 12.66
N LEU A 49 1.46 16.70 12.05
CA LEU A 49 2.23 15.65 12.72
C LEU A 49 3.19 16.25 13.78
N SER A 50 3.84 17.36 13.48
CA SER A 50 4.70 18.08 14.43
C SER A 50 3.93 18.56 15.65
N ASP A 51 2.72 19.12 15.45
CA ASP A 51 1.84 19.57 16.53
C ASP A 51 1.40 18.42 17.45
N GLN A 52 1.35 17.19 16.91
CA GLN A 52 1.07 15.96 17.65
C GLN A 52 2.32 15.35 18.32
N GLY A 53 3.50 15.94 18.13
CA GLY A 53 4.74 15.50 18.79
C GLY A 53 5.70 14.71 17.89
N ALA A 54 5.47 14.61 16.59
CA ALA A 54 6.44 14.01 15.68
C ALA A 54 7.66 14.93 15.46
N THR A 55 8.84 14.35 15.35
CA THR A 55 10.00 15.04 14.79
C THR A 55 9.93 14.99 13.28
N VAL A 56 9.67 16.13 12.63
CA VAL A 56 9.60 16.21 11.17
C VAL A 56 10.98 16.40 10.57
N VAL A 57 11.35 15.56 9.60
CA VAL A 57 12.67 15.60 8.93
C VAL A 57 12.46 15.59 7.42
N ARG A 58 13.24 16.44 6.73
CA ARG A 58 13.27 16.47 5.27
C ARG A 58 14.17 15.38 4.72
N ALA A 59 13.66 14.53 3.86
CA ALA A 59 14.44 13.65 2.99
C ALA A 59 13.72 13.36 1.68
N ASP A 60 14.48 12.95 0.67
CA ASP A 60 14.01 12.51 -0.63
C ASP A 60 14.55 11.10 -0.90
N LEU A 61 13.75 10.22 -1.49
CA LEU A 61 14.14 8.84 -1.81
C LEU A 61 15.24 8.77 -2.89
N ASP A 62 15.35 9.82 -3.70
CA ASP A 62 16.39 9.95 -4.73
C ASP A 62 17.69 10.59 -4.19
N ASP A 63 17.68 11.13 -2.95
CA ASP A 63 18.84 11.70 -2.25
C ASP A 63 19.28 10.79 -1.10
N TYR A 64 20.19 9.87 -1.41
CA TYR A 64 20.75 8.90 -0.44
C TYR A 64 21.30 9.57 0.82
N ASP A 65 22.03 10.71 0.69
CA ASP A 65 22.59 11.40 1.84
C ASP A 65 21.52 11.99 2.76
N SER A 66 20.39 12.41 2.20
CA SER A 66 19.24 12.85 2.99
C SER A 66 18.62 11.72 3.79
N LEU A 67 18.53 10.52 3.20
CA LEU A 67 18.04 9.32 3.88
C LEU A 67 18.97 8.89 5.01
N MET A 68 20.28 8.89 4.79
CA MET A 68 21.26 8.58 5.84
C MET A 68 21.06 9.50 7.07
N ARG A 69 20.94 10.80 6.85
CA ARG A 69 20.67 11.77 7.94
C ARG A 69 19.32 11.52 8.60
N ALA A 70 18.30 11.16 7.82
CA ALA A 70 16.96 10.93 8.33
C ALA A 70 16.84 9.63 9.14
N PHE A 71 17.68 8.63 8.86
CA PHE A 71 17.68 7.34 9.58
C PHE A 71 18.67 7.31 10.75
N ASP A 72 19.56 8.27 10.86
CA ASP A 72 20.57 8.32 11.92
C ASP A 72 19.94 8.22 13.32
N GLY A 73 20.40 7.26 14.13
CA GLY A 73 19.90 6.98 15.47
C GLY A 73 18.45 6.45 15.52
N ALA A 74 17.82 6.09 14.39
CA ALA A 74 16.54 5.42 14.41
C ALA A 74 16.68 3.95 14.85
N TYR A 75 15.78 3.49 15.71
CA TYR A 75 15.66 2.08 16.05
C TYR A 75 15.03 1.28 14.90
N GLY A 76 13.98 1.83 14.30
CA GLY A 76 13.28 1.19 13.19
C GLY A 76 12.95 2.18 12.09
N VAL A 77 12.72 1.66 10.88
CA VAL A 77 12.33 2.43 9.71
C VAL A 77 11.17 1.77 9.00
N PHE A 78 10.18 2.55 8.61
CA PHE A 78 9.15 2.13 7.67
C PHE A 78 9.53 2.66 6.29
N CYS A 79 9.82 1.73 5.39
CA CYS A 79 10.28 1.98 4.03
C CYS A 79 9.18 1.71 3.03
N MET A 80 8.99 2.62 2.08
CA MET A 80 8.03 2.48 0.99
C MET A 80 8.44 3.34 -0.21
N THR A 81 7.91 3.00 -1.37
CA THR A 81 7.98 3.81 -2.59
C THR A 81 6.58 4.10 -3.10
N ASN A 82 6.45 5.06 -4.01
CA ASN A 82 5.18 5.38 -4.65
C ASN A 82 5.35 5.51 -6.15
N TYR A 83 5.02 4.44 -6.87
CA TYR A 83 5.08 4.37 -8.33
C TYR A 83 4.35 5.53 -9.03
N PHE A 84 3.18 5.92 -8.52
CA PHE A 84 2.35 6.95 -9.14
C PHE A 84 2.91 8.39 -9.05
N VAL A 85 4.05 8.58 -8.39
CA VAL A 85 4.80 9.85 -8.42
C VAL A 85 5.70 9.94 -9.64
N THR A 86 6.32 8.83 -10.03
CA THR A 86 7.36 8.80 -11.07
C THR A 86 6.94 8.01 -12.32
N PHE A 87 5.98 7.10 -12.18
CA PHE A 87 5.56 6.13 -13.19
C PHE A 87 6.74 5.28 -13.72
N SER A 88 7.73 5.01 -12.87
CA SER A 88 8.95 4.27 -13.20
C SER A 88 9.23 3.19 -12.17
N ALA A 89 9.07 1.92 -12.55
CA ALA A 89 9.46 0.79 -11.71
C ALA A 89 10.97 0.75 -11.46
N GLN A 90 11.79 1.17 -12.44
CA GLN A 90 13.24 1.28 -12.26
C GLN A 90 13.57 2.29 -11.15
N GLN A 91 12.93 3.46 -11.14
CA GLN A 91 13.16 4.46 -10.09
C GLN A 91 12.66 3.95 -8.72
N GLU A 92 11.52 3.24 -8.65
CA GLU A 92 11.10 2.57 -7.42
C GLU A 92 12.17 1.61 -6.89
N THR A 93 12.77 0.82 -7.78
CA THR A 93 13.83 -0.12 -7.45
C THR A 93 15.09 0.60 -6.94
N GLU A 94 15.49 1.71 -7.56
CA GLU A 94 16.61 2.55 -7.12
C GLU A 94 16.32 3.19 -5.75
N GLN A 95 15.10 3.68 -5.53
CA GLN A 95 14.64 4.23 -4.25
C GLN A 95 14.61 3.16 -3.15
N ALA A 96 14.23 1.92 -3.46
CA ALA A 96 14.30 0.80 -2.52
C ALA A 96 15.76 0.51 -2.12
N ALA A 97 16.68 0.51 -3.09
CA ALA A 97 18.11 0.32 -2.83
C ALA A 97 18.69 1.42 -1.93
N ASN A 98 18.32 2.69 -2.17
CA ASN A 98 18.75 3.81 -1.33
C ASN A 98 18.28 3.66 0.12
N GLN A 99 17.02 3.28 0.31
CA GLN A 99 16.43 3.08 1.64
C GLN A 99 17.09 1.92 2.38
N ALA A 100 17.26 0.76 1.70
CA ALA A 100 17.89 -0.43 2.29
C ALA A 100 19.33 -0.12 2.74
N ARG A 101 20.14 0.52 1.87
CA ARG A 101 21.51 0.90 2.17
C ARG A 101 21.59 1.95 3.27
N ALA A 102 20.69 2.94 3.30
CA ALA A 102 20.66 3.94 4.37
C ALA A 102 20.30 3.31 5.73
N ALA A 103 19.38 2.32 5.75
CA ALA A 103 19.03 1.57 6.94
C ALA A 103 20.20 0.72 7.46
N GLU A 104 20.99 0.10 6.56
CA GLU A 104 22.21 -0.63 6.89
C GLU A 104 23.25 0.28 7.58
N VAL A 105 23.58 1.40 6.95
CA VAL A 105 24.58 2.34 7.48
C VAL A 105 24.15 2.98 8.80
N ALA A 106 22.85 3.24 8.97
CA ALA A 106 22.29 3.73 10.22
C ALA A 106 22.24 2.68 11.35
N GLY A 107 22.52 1.40 11.04
CA GLY A 107 22.45 0.30 12.01
C GLY A 107 21.03 0.05 12.53
N VAL A 108 20.02 0.21 11.67
CA VAL A 108 18.62 0.04 12.04
C VAL A 108 18.35 -1.37 12.54
N SER A 109 17.67 -1.48 13.67
CA SER A 109 17.36 -2.77 14.32
C SER A 109 16.12 -3.47 13.76
N HIS A 110 15.23 -2.76 13.05
CA HIS A 110 14.05 -3.31 12.41
C HIS A 110 13.59 -2.42 11.26
N ALA A 111 13.62 -2.92 10.05
CA ALA A 111 13.00 -2.29 8.89
C ALA A 111 11.66 -2.99 8.56
N ILE A 112 10.63 -2.22 8.25
CA ILE A 112 9.44 -2.74 7.55
C ILE A 112 9.50 -2.20 6.13
N TRP A 113 9.62 -3.10 5.16
CA TRP A 113 9.57 -2.77 3.74
C TRP A 113 8.16 -3.06 3.19
N SER A 114 7.46 -2.01 2.74
CA SER A 114 6.17 -2.16 2.06
C SER A 114 6.40 -2.66 0.64
N THR A 115 6.27 -3.96 0.47
CA THR A 115 6.55 -4.69 -0.76
C THR A 115 5.28 -5.10 -1.51
N ALA A 116 5.47 -5.77 -2.64
CA ALA A 116 4.47 -6.44 -3.45
C ALA A 116 5.08 -7.65 -4.17
N GLU A 117 4.26 -8.43 -4.84
CA GLU A 117 4.74 -9.52 -5.67
C GLU A 117 5.52 -9.01 -6.89
N ASP A 118 6.65 -9.63 -7.19
CA ASP A 118 7.23 -9.58 -8.53
C ASP A 118 6.44 -10.56 -9.42
N THR A 119 5.47 -10.03 -10.15
CA THR A 119 4.50 -10.82 -10.92
C THR A 119 5.14 -11.59 -12.08
N ARG A 120 6.37 -11.22 -12.48
CA ARG A 120 7.17 -11.92 -13.51
C ARG A 120 7.56 -13.34 -13.10
N ARG A 121 7.42 -13.69 -11.82
CA ARG A 121 7.60 -15.08 -11.32
C ARG A 121 6.46 -16.00 -11.74
N TRP A 122 5.27 -15.45 -12.00
CA TRP A 122 4.10 -16.18 -12.49
C TRP A 122 3.89 -15.98 -13.99
N TYR A 123 4.21 -14.79 -14.49
CA TYR A 123 4.07 -14.39 -15.88
C TYR A 123 5.44 -13.92 -16.41
N PRO A 124 6.31 -14.83 -16.87
CA PRO A 124 7.56 -14.46 -17.53
C PRO A 124 7.34 -13.45 -18.66
N LEU A 125 8.36 -12.68 -19.02
CA LEU A 125 8.20 -11.59 -20.00
C LEU A 125 7.76 -12.06 -21.38
N ASP A 126 8.01 -13.32 -21.72
CA ASP A 126 7.60 -14.00 -22.96
C ASP A 126 6.23 -14.70 -22.86
N ASP A 127 5.54 -14.58 -21.74
CA ASP A 127 4.15 -15.06 -21.57
C ASP A 127 3.18 -14.02 -22.10
N ASP A 128 2.47 -14.35 -23.18
CA ASP A 128 1.52 -13.46 -23.85
C ASP A 128 0.13 -13.43 -23.17
N THR A 129 -0.12 -14.26 -22.18
CA THR A 129 -1.42 -14.27 -21.45
C THR A 129 -1.61 -12.99 -20.62
N MET A 130 -0.51 -12.42 -20.14
CA MET A 130 -0.46 -11.07 -19.58
C MET A 130 0.53 -10.23 -20.37
N PRO A 131 0.10 -9.15 -21.06
CA PRO A 131 0.99 -8.31 -21.83
C PRO A 131 2.12 -7.71 -21.00
N THR A 132 3.33 -7.70 -21.57
CA THR A 132 4.47 -6.99 -20.99
C THR A 132 4.31 -5.49 -21.23
N LEU A 133 4.36 -4.71 -20.15
CA LEU A 133 4.27 -3.26 -20.18
C LEU A 133 5.64 -2.60 -20.39
N PRO A 134 5.70 -1.29 -20.70
CA PRO A 134 6.96 -0.58 -20.93
C PRO A 134 7.97 -0.79 -19.78
N GLY A 135 9.23 -0.92 -20.15
CA GLY A 135 10.33 -1.17 -19.21
C GLY A 135 10.59 -2.64 -18.87
N GLY A 136 9.80 -3.60 -19.44
CA GLY A 136 9.98 -5.02 -19.18
C GLY A 136 9.36 -5.48 -17.85
N TYR A 137 8.15 -5.00 -17.57
CA TYR A 137 7.36 -5.35 -16.39
C TYR A 137 6.00 -5.89 -16.78
N LYS A 138 5.41 -6.73 -15.95
CA LYS A 138 4.02 -7.18 -16.08
C LYS A 138 3.08 -6.27 -15.28
N VAL A 139 3.43 -5.99 -14.04
CA VAL A 139 2.73 -5.06 -13.13
C VAL A 139 3.77 -4.12 -12.52
N PRO A 140 4.20 -3.06 -13.25
CA PRO A 140 5.37 -2.26 -12.90
C PRO A 140 5.37 -1.70 -11.46
N ASN A 141 4.22 -1.28 -10.93
CA ASN A 141 4.11 -0.77 -9.56
C ASN A 141 4.22 -1.85 -8.46
N TRP A 142 4.12 -3.13 -8.82
CA TRP A 142 4.35 -4.27 -7.93
C TRP A 142 5.71 -4.88 -8.19
N ASP A 143 6.04 -5.14 -9.44
CA ASP A 143 7.30 -5.76 -9.85
C ASP A 143 8.51 -4.97 -9.33
N GLY A 144 8.45 -3.63 -9.38
CA GLY A 144 9.51 -2.76 -8.86
C GLY A 144 9.69 -2.88 -7.35
N LYS A 145 8.59 -3.03 -6.59
CA LYS A 145 8.65 -3.27 -5.14
C LYS A 145 9.18 -4.66 -4.82
N GLY A 146 8.66 -5.70 -5.48
CA GLY A 146 9.13 -7.08 -5.31
C GLY A 146 10.60 -7.25 -5.73
N GLU A 147 11.05 -6.52 -6.76
CA GLU A 147 12.48 -6.45 -7.10
C GLU A 147 13.31 -5.76 -6.01
N GLY A 148 12.72 -4.80 -5.31
CA GLY A 148 13.32 -4.10 -4.17
C GLY A 148 13.67 -5.00 -2.98
N ASP A 149 12.96 -6.11 -2.80
CA ASP A 149 13.19 -7.07 -1.70
C ASP A 149 14.64 -7.54 -1.62
N ARG A 150 15.30 -7.73 -2.76
CA ARG A 150 16.70 -8.18 -2.85
C ARG A 150 17.67 -7.23 -2.15
N PHE A 151 17.38 -5.92 -2.13
CA PHE A 151 18.28 -4.95 -1.51
C PHE A 151 18.20 -5.04 0.02
N PHE A 152 16.99 -5.12 0.58
CA PHE A 152 16.81 -5.35 2.01
C PHE A 152 17.40 -6.68 2.46
N ALA A 153 17.21 -7.74 1.68
CA ALA A 153 17.82 -9.06 1.96
C ALA A 153 19.36 -9.01 1.92
N ALA A 154 19.95 -8.22 1.03
CA ALA A 154 21.40 -8.15 0.85
C ALA A 154 22.12 -7.35 1.95
N THR A 155 21.46 -6.39 2.59
CA THR A 155 22.04 -5.55 3.65
C THR A 155 22.17 -6.26 5.00
N GLY A 156 21.43 -7.33 5.22
CA GLY A 156 21.36 -8.00 6.51
C GLY A 156 20.62 -7.19 7.59
N VAL A 157 20.00 -6.07 7.27
CA VAL A 157 19.10 -5.33 8.18
C VAL A 157 17.92 -6.23 8.54
N PRO A 158 17.60 -6.41 9.84
CA PRO A 158 16.43 -7.18 10.26
C PRO A 158 15.16 -6.60 9.63
N THR A 159 14.56 -7.28 8.64
CA THR A 159 13.50 -6.72 7.81
C THR A 159 12.25 -7.57 7.87
N THR A 160 11.09 -6.93 8.01
CA THR A 160 9.76 -7.49 7.74
C THR A 160 9.29 -7.01 6.37
N TYR A 161 8.84 -7.93 5.52
CA TYR A 161 8.30 -7.65 4.19
C TYR A 161 6.78 -7.56 4.29
N LEU A 162 6.22 -6.35 4.22
CA LEU A 162 4.79 -6.12 4.40
C LEU A 162 4.07 -6.11 3.04
N LEU A 163 3.28 -7.16 2.77
CA LEU A 163 2.42 -7.26 1.59
C LEU A 163 1.08 -6.60 1.88
N THR A 164 0.81 -5.49 1.20
CA THR A 164 -0.47 -4.80 1.26
C THR A 164 -1.38 -5.23 0.10
N PRO A 165 -2.72 -5.23 0.29
CA PRO A 165 -3.68 -5.50 -0.78
C PRO A 165 -4.08 -4.22 -1.51
N PHE A 166 -5.20 -4.26 -2.25
CA PHE A 166 -5.84 -3.10 -2.83
C PHE A 166 -6.25 -2.08 -1.74
N HIS A 167 -5.87 -0.81 -1.93
CA HIS A 167 -6.26 0.26 -1.01
C HIS A 167 -7.63 0.79 -1.40
N TRP A 168 -8.61 0.70 -0.52
CA TRP A 168 -9.98 1.17 -0.81
C TRP A 168 -10.07 2.66 -1.12
N GLU A 169 -9.09 3.46 -0.67
CA GLU A 169 -8.97 4.87 -1.03
C GLU A 169 -8.86 5.12 -2.54
N ALA A 170 -8.49 4.10 -3.32
CA ALA A 170 -8.49 4.18 -4.78
C ALA A 170 -9.88 4.56 -5.34
N PHE A 171 -10.98 4.09 -4.69
CA PHE A 171 -12.33 4.50 -5.06
C PHE A 171 -12.59 6.00 -4.82
N VAL A 172 -11.97 6.59 -3.80
CA VAL A 172 -12.06 8.04 -3.53
C VAL A 172 -11.36 8.85 -4.62
N PHE A 173 -10.31 8.30 -5.22
CA PHE A 173 -9.59 8.92 -6.34
C PHE A 173 -10.20 8.58 -7.71
N GLY A 174 -11.33 7.85 -7.74
CA GLY A 174 -12.05 7.52 -8.95
C GLY A 174 -11.58 6.28 -9.70
N LEU A 175 -10.53 5.60 -9.22
CA LEU A 175 -10.12 4.31 -9.78
C LEU A 175 -11.17 3.24 -9.45
N GLY A 176 -11.80 2.68 -10.49
CA GLY A 176 -12.88 1.72 -10.33
C GLY A 176 -14.21 2.36 -9.90
N ALA A 177 -14.39 3.68 -10.00
CA ALA A 177 -15.67 4.31 -9.72
C ALA A 177 -16.74 3.82 -10.70
N PRO A 178 -17.93 3.38 -10.20
CA PRO A 178 -19.01 2.93 -11.07
C PRO A 178 -19.46 4.00 -12.06
N GLN A 179 -19.55 3.65 -13.35
CA GLN A 179 -19.97 4.54 -14.41
C GLN A 179 -21.41 4.28 -14.83
N PRO A 180 -22.18 5.27 -15.31
CA PRO A 180 -23.50 5.06 -15.86
C PRO A 180 -23.43 4.07 -17.02
N GLY A 181 -24.20 2.98 -16.93
CA GLY A 181 -24.36 2.02 -18.03
C GLY A 181 -25.31 2.52 -19.12
N PRO A 182 -25.42 1.81 -20.27
CA PRO A 182 -26.32 2.19 -21.36
C PRO A 182 -27.79 2.21 -20.96
N ASP A 183 -28.16 1.45 -19.93
CA ASP A 183 -29.49 1.35 -19.35
C ASP A 183 -29.74 2.36 -18.20
N GLY A 184 -28.76 3.25 -17.94
CA GLY A 184 -28.79 4.21 -16.85
C GLY A 184 -28.45 3.64 -15.48
N VAL A 185 -28.23 2.33 -15.36
CA VAL A 185 -27.79 1.71 -14.09
C VAL A 185 -26.27 1.89 -13.95
N ARG A 186 -25.81 2.34 -12.77
CA ARG A 186 -24.38 2.41 -12.53
C ARG A 186 -23.74 1.02 -12.56
N THR A 187 -22.60 0.93 -13.19
CA THR A 187 -21.91 -0.33 -13.41
C THR A 187 -20.46 -0.23 -12.93
N LEU A 188 -20.10 -1.15 -12.03
CA LEU A 188 -18.74 -1.40 -11.62
C LEU A 188 -18.15 -2.46 -12.57
N ALA A 189 -17.42 -2.03 -13.58
CA ALA A 189 -16.81 -2.92 -14.55
C ALA A 189 -15.36 -3.21 -14.13
N MET A 190 -15.06 -4.47 -13.73
CA MET A 190 -13.72 -4.88 -13.32
C MET A 190 -13.40 -6.29 -13.83
N PRO A 191 -12.14 -6.59 -14.13
CA PRO A 191 -11.75 -7.91 -14.65
C PRO A 191 -11.40 -8.88 -13.51
N LEU A 192 -12.29 -9.02 -12.52
CA LEU A 192 -12.09 -9.90 -11.38
C LEU A 192 -12.84 -11.25 -11.52
N GLY A 193 -13.79 -11.40 -12.49
CA GLY A 193 -14.63 -12.58 -12.52
C GLY A 193 -15.38 -12.78 -11.20
N GLU A 194 -15.23 -13.96 -10.62
CA GLU A 194 -15.78 -14.35 -9.31
C GLU A 194 -14.73 -14.20 -8.18
N ALA A 195 -13.47 -13.86 -8.51
CA ALA A 195 -12.39 -13.80 -7.53
C ALA A 195 -12.61 -12.65 -6.53
N PRO A 196 -12.34 -12.88 -5.25
CA PRO A 196 -12.36 -11.82 -4.26
C PRO A 196 -11.17 -10.87 -4.47
N LEU A 197 -11.39 -9.59 -4.23
CA LEU A 197 -10.36 -8.57 -4.15
C LEU A 197 -10.01 -8.35 -2.67
N PRO A 198 -8.84 -8.80 -2.21
CA PRO A 198 -8.35 -8.38 -0.90
C PRO A 198 -8.16 -6.87 -0.86
N GLY A 199 -8.68 -6.22 0.15
CA GLY A 199 -8.60 -4.77 0.30
C GLY A 199 -8.43 -4.35 1.76
N ILE A 200 -7.97 -3.12 1.97
CA ILE A 200 -7.73 -2.55 3.32
C ILE A 200 -7.74 -1.03 3.25
N THR A 201 -7.99 -0.36 4.38
CA THR A 201 -7.77 1.09 4.49
C THR A 201 -6.27 1.40 4.63
N ALA A 202 -5.85 2.51 4.06
CA ALA A 202 -4.47 2.99 4.23
C ALA A 202 -4.13 3.26 5.71
N GLU A 203 -5.08 3.69 6.51
CA GLU A 203 -4.93 3.88 7.96
C GLU A 203 -4.64 2.57 8.69
N ASP A 204 -5.36 1.50 8.35
CA ASP A 204 -5.21 0.21 9.00
C ASP A 204 -3.90 -0.49 8.64
N ILE A 205 -3.35 -0.25 7.45
CA ILE A 205 -1.98 -0.68 7.11
C ILE A 205 -0.99 -0.10 8.12
N GLY A 206 -1.10 1.20 8.41
CA GLY A 206 -0.24 1.88 9.37
C GLY A 206 -0.36 1.30 10.78
N ARG A 207 -1.57 0.99 11.25
CA ARG A 207 -1.81 0.36 12.55
C ARG A 207 -1.24 -1.06 12.62
N CYS A 208 -1.38 -1.86 11.56
CA CYS A 208 -0.74 -3.16 11.47
C CYS A 208 0.80 -3.04 11.50
N ALA A 209 1.37 -2.09 10.77
CA ALA A 209 2.81 -1.84 10.80
C ALA A 209 3.29 -1.42 12.20
N TYR A 210 2.50 -0.66 12.95
CA TYR A 210 2.81 -0.32 14.33
C TYR A 210 2.87 -1.57 15.22
N ALA A 211 1.89 -2.46 15.15
CA ALA A 211 1.89 -3.72 15.89
C ALA A 211 3.07 -4.63 15.51
N ILE A 212 3.48 -4.63 14.24
CA ILE A 212 4.68 -5.35 13.78
C ILE A 212 5.94 -4.80 14.47
N PHE A 213 6.09 -3.48 14.60
CA PHE A 213 7.21 -2.90 15.36
C PHE A 213 7.19 -3.26 16.84
N GLN A 214 6.01 -3.49 17.41
CA GLN A 214 5.88 -3.89 18.84
C GLN A 214 6.29 -5.35 19.08
N ASP A 215 6.27 -6.23 18.06
CA ASP A 215 6.67 -7.64 18.20
C ASP A 215 7.73 -8.04 17.14
N PRO A 216 8.95 -7.45 17.19
CA PRO A 216 10.00 -7.75 16.23
C PRO A 216 10.43 -9.23 16.27
N THR A 217 10.29 -9.90 17.41
CA THR A 217 10.67 -11.31 17.56
C THR A 217 9.83 -12.23 16.67
N ARG A 218 8.58 -11.87 16.45
CA ARG A 218 7.66 -12.62 15.59
C ARG A 218 7.81 -12.29 14.11
N PHE A 219 8.16 -11.05 13.78
CA PHE A 219 7.95 -10.57 12.41
C PHE A 219 9.24 -10.27 11.64
N VAL A 220 10.39 -10.13 12.31
CA VAL A 220 11.68 -9.96 11.59
C VAL A 220 12.00 -11.20 10.77
N GLY A 221 12.32 -11.00 9.50
CA GLY A 221 12.60 -12.06 8.53
C GLY A 221 11.35 -12.61 7.83
N GLU A 222 10.16 -12.22 8.27
CA GLU A 222 8.90 -12.74 7.74
C GLU A 222 8.31 -11.86 6.62
N THR A 223 7.57 -12.51 5.74
CA THR A 223 6.66 -11.84 4.81
C THR A 223 5.26 -11.85 5.42
N VAL A 224 4.76 -10.68 5.72
CA VAL A 224 3.49 -10.47 6.41
C VAL A 224 2.46 -9.88 5.44
N GLY A 225 1.50 -10.69 5.03
CA GLY A 225 0.40 -10.22 4.18
C GLY A 225 -0.84 -9.92 5.01
N ILE A 226 -1.41 -8.75 4.80
CA ILE A 226 -2.57 -8.25 5.54
C ILE A 226 -3.72 -7.89 4.59
N ALA A 227 -4.96 -8.05 5.05
CA ALA A 227 -6.16 -7.50 4.41
C ALA A 227 -7.19 -7.09 5.46
N GLY A 228 -7.99 -6.09 5.14
CA GLY A 228 -9.16 -5.71 5.94
C GLY A 228 -10.35 -6.61 5.63
N ASP A 229 -10.51 -6.96 4.37
CA ASP A 229 -11.57 -7.84 3.87
C ASP A 229 -11.17 -8.47 2.53
N HIS A 230 -11.85 -9.55 2.14
CA HIS A 230 -11.82 -10.17 0.82
C HIS A 230 -13.19 -9.98 0.17
N THR A 231 -13.31 -9.05 -0.76
CA THR A 231 -14.60 -8.56 -1.25
C THR A 231 -14.80 -8.94 -2.71
N THR A 232 -15.85 -9.69 -3.02
CA THR A 232 -16.23 -10.00 -4.43
C THR A 232 -16.71 -8.74 -5.15
N GLY A 233 -16.73 -8.77 -6.49
CA GLY A 233 -17.25 -7.67 -7.29
C GLY A 233 -18.69 -7.29 -6.93
N ASP A 234 -19.54 -8.27 -6.64
CA ASP A 234 -20.94 -8.05 -6.21
C ASP A 234 -21.00 -7.38 -4.84
N GLN A 235 -20.15 -7.78 -3.90
CA GLN A 235 -20.07 -7.13 -2.56
C GLN A 235 -19.55 -5.69 -2.67
N LEU A 236 -18.56 -5.45 -3.55
CA LEU A 236 -18.08 -4.09 -3.85
C LEU A 236 -19.22 -3.24 -4.41
N ALA A 237 -19.96 -3.76 -5.39
CA ALA A 237 -21.09 -3.04 -6.00
C ALA A 237 -22.22 -2.77 -4.98
N ALA A 238 -22.52 -3.72 -4.11
CA ALA A 238 -23.51 -3.56 -3.04
C ALA A 238 -23.13 -2.42 -2.07
N GLY A 239 -21.88 -2.41 -1.59
CA GLY A 239 -21.39 -1.33 -0.70
C GLY A 239 -21.38 0.03 -1.41
N LEU A 240 -20.97 0.09 -2.67
CA LEU A 240 -20.99 1.32 -3.44
C LEU A 240 -22.42 1.81 -3.72
N SER A 241 -23.42 0.91 -3.84
CA SER A 241 -24.83 1.29 -3.94
C SER A 241 -25.29 2.12 -2.75
N ASP A 242 -24.80 1.81 -1.54
CA ASP A 242 -25.11 2.59 -0.33
C ASP A 242 -24.50 4.01 -0.38
N VAL A 243 -23.34 4.16 -1.05
CA VAL A 243 -22.69 5.46 -1.23
C VAL A 243 -23.45 6.34 -2.21
N PHE A 244 -23.82 5.77 -3.35
CA PHE A 244 -24.46 6.49 -4.44
C PHE A 244 -25.97 6.74 -4.17
N GLY A 245 -26.58 5.96 -3.26
CA GLY A 245 -28.03 6.00 -3.00
C GLY A 245 -28.87 5.47 -4.17
N GLU A 246 -28.25 4.73 -5.08
CA GLU A 246 -28.86 4.10 -6.25
C GLU A 246 -28.17 2.75 -6.54
N PRO A 247 -28.83 1.83 -7.24
CA PRO A 247 -28.25 0.52 -7.56
C PRO A 247 -26.96 0.66 -8.35
N VAL A 248 -25.91 -0.04 -7.89
CA VAL A 248 -24.69 -0.30 -8.63
C VAL A 248 -24.65 -1.78 -8.96
N ARG A 249 -24.39 -2.10 -10.22
CA ARG A 249 -24.27 -3.48 -10.69
C ARG A 249 -22.80 -3.80 -10.94
N TYR A 250 -22.35 -4.93 -10.44
CA TYR A 250 -21.06 -5.48 -10.84
C TYR A 250 -21.18 -6.10 -12.24
N GLN A 251 -20.20 -5.85 -13.10
CA GLN A 251 -20.07 -6.46 -14.40
C GLN A 251 -18.65 -6.95 -14.60
N PRO A 252 -18.41 -8.26 -14.46
CA PRO A 252 -17.11 -8.81 -14.83
C PRO A 252 -16.88 -8.60 -16.33
N ILE A 253 -15.72 -8.05 -16.67
CA ILE A 253 -15.30 -7.90 -18.06
C ILE A 253 -13.94 -8.56 -18.25
N PRO A 254 -13.61 -9.09 -19.45
CA PRO A 254 -12.28 -9.61 -19.73
C PRO A 254 -11.19 -8.56 -19.52
N ALA A 255 -10.02 -8.97 -19.00
CA ALA A 255 -8.88 -8.08 -18.81
C ALA A 255 -8.45 -7.39 -20.11
N GLU A 256 -8.56 -8.09 -21.24
CA GLU A 256 -8.29 -7.50 -22.57
C GLU A 256 -9.22 -6.32 -22.90
N ILE A 257 -10.50 -6.40 -22.53
CA ILE A 257 -11.45 -5.29 -22.74
C ILE A 257 -11.08 -4.14 -21.78
N PHE A 258 -10.79 -4.46 -20.53
CA PHE A 258 -10.42 -3.45 -19.53
C PHE A 258 -9.17 -2.65 -19.92
N ARG A 259 -8.14 -3.32 -20.50
CA ARG A 259 -6.91 -2.66 -21.00
C ARG A 259 -7.16 -1.56 -22.03
N ASN A 260 -8.24 -1.69 -22.80
CA ASN A 260 -8.58 -0.77 -23.88
C ASN A 260 -9.56 0.33 -23.43
N LEU A 261 -9.89 0.42 -22.14
CA LEU A 261 -10.74 1.50 -21.63
C LEU A 261 -10.01 2.86 -21.74
N PRO A 262 -10.73 3.96 -22.04
CA PRO A 262 -10.13 5.24 -22.36
C PRO A 262 -9.73 6.05 -21.11
N PHE A 263 -8.91 5.44 -20.22
CA PHE A 263 -8.31 6.17 -19.10
C PHE A 263 -6.81 5.83 -18.97
N PRO A 264 -5.98 6.76 -18.48
CA PRO A 264 -4.55 6.53 -18.30
C PRO A 264 -4.28 5.40 -17.29
N GLY A 265 -3.43 4.43 -17.68
CA GLY A 265 -3.07 3.30 -16.83
C GLY A 265 -4.08 2.15 -16.84
N ALA A 266 -5.02 2.11 -17.78
CA ALA A 266 -5.95 1.00 -17.96
C ALA A 266 -5.23 -0.34 -18.19
N ASP A 267 -4.12 -0.33 -18.89
CA ASP A 267 -3.25 -1.48 -19.13
C ASP A 267 -2.60 -2.00 -17.83
N LEU A 268 -2.06 -1.11 -17.03
CA LEU A 268 -1.51 -1.43 -15.70
C LEU A 268 -2.60 -2.00 -14.79
N ALA A 269 -3.73 -1.31 -14.69
CA ALA A 269 -4.83 -1.74 -13.83
C ALA A 269 -5.41 -3.10 -14.28
N ALA A 270 -5.50 -3.33 -15.60
CA ALA A 270 -5.94 -4.62 -16.14
C ALA A 270 -5.01 -5.76 -15.74
N ASN A 271 -3.69 -5.56 -15.84
CA ASN A 271 -2.71 -6.57 -15.43
C ASN A 271 -2.76 -6.82 -13.91
N MET A 272 -2.91 -5.76 -13.09
CA MET A 272 -3.10 -5.90 -11.64
C MET A 272 -4.32 -6.77 -11.31
N PHE A 273 -5.49 -6.43 -11.86
CA PHE A 273 -6.72 -7.16 -11.58
C PHE A 273 -6.73 -8.57 -12.18
N GLN A 274 -6.11 -8.76 -13.36
CA GLN A 274 -5.91 -10.08 -13.92
C GLN A 274 -5.07 -10.95 -12.99
N PHE A 275 -3.97 -10.43 -12.46
CA PHE A 275 -3.14 -11.15 -11.48
C PHE A 275 -3.93 -11.52 -10.22
N VAL A 276 -4.76 -10.60 -9.71
CA VAL A 276 -5.62 -10.86 -8.54
C VAL A 276 -6.66 -11.94 -8.82
N ALA A 277 -7.23 -11.95 -10.04
CA ALA A 277 -8.32 -12.83 -10.39
C ALA A 277 -7.89 -14.28 -10.64
N GLU A 278 -6.59 -14.52 -10.87
CA GLU A 278 -6.10 -15.85 -11.18
C GLU A 278 -5.68 -16.63 -9.92
N ASP A 279 -5.75 -17.95 -10.00
CA ASP A 279 -5.40 -18.84 -8.87
C ASP A 279 -3.86 -18.92 -8.69
N ASN A 280 -3.28 -17.86 -8.20
CA ASN A 280 -1.87 -17.73 -7.89
C ASN A 280 -1.57 -17.53 -6.40
N GLY A 281 -2.59 -17.64 -5.55
CA GLY A 281 -2.50 -17.48 -4.10
C GLY A 281 -2.37 -16.02 -3.63
N TYR A 282 -2.74 -15.04 -4.45
CA TYR A 282 -2.70 -13.62 -4.06
C TYR A 282 -3.57 -13.34 -2.84
N ASP A 283 -4.79 -13.86 -2.82
CA ASP A 283 -5.75 -13.73 -1.75
C ASP A 283 -5.30 -14.44 -0.47
N SER A 284 -4.87 -15.71 -0.60
CA SER A 284 -4.44 -16.52 0.55
C SER A 284 -3.18 -16.00 1.23
N ARG A 285 -2.35 -15.19 0.53
CA ARG A 285 -1.21 -14.50 1.13
C ARG A 285 -1.60 -13.24 1.91
N ARG A 286 -2.87 -12.84 1.92
CA ARG A 286 -3.37 -11.62 2.61
C ARG A 286 -4.41 -12.01 3.66
N ASP A 287 -3.91 -12.21 4.88
CA ASP A 287 -4.67 -12.81 5.98
C ASP A 287 -5.43 -11.75 6.79
N VAL A 288 -6.76 -11.77 6.71
CA VAL A 288 -7.66 -10.89 7.48
C VAL A 288 -7.58 -11.20 8.98
N ALA A 289 -7.44 -12.47 9.38
CA ALA A 289 -7.39 -12.84 10.79
C ALA A 289 -6.08 -12.34 11.43
N LEU A 290 -4.95 -12.46 10.70
CA LEU A 290 -3.68 -11.86 11.11
C LEU A 290 -3.80 -10.34 11.24
N ALA A 291 -4.32 -9.67 10.21
CA ALA A 291 -4.53 -8.21 10.24
C ALA A 291 -5.37 -7.77 11.43
N ARG A 292 -6.45 -8.51 11.75
CA ARG A 292 -7.30 -8.24 12.91
C ARG A 292 -6.59 -8.48 14.24
N SER A 293 -5.67 -9.45 14.29
CA SER A 293 -4.83 -9.66 15.50
C SER A 293 -3.83 -8.53 15.71
N LEU A 294 -3.33 -7.91 14.64
CA LEU A 294 -2.43 -6.76 14.67
C LEU A 294 -3.19 -5.45 14.94
N ASN A 295 -4.39 -5.33 14.41
CA ASN A 295 -5.25 -4.15 14.59
C ASN A 295 -6.67 -4.60 14.97
N PRO A 296 -7.01 -4.66 16.28
CA PRO A 296 -8.35 -5.03 16.73
C PRO A 296 -9.48 -4.13 16.22
N SER A 297 -9.14 -2.91 15.79
CA SER A 297 -10.08 -1.95 15.19
C SER A 297 -10.11 -2.01 13.67
N LEU A 298 -9.62 -3.10 13.07
CA LEU A 298 -9.57 -3.30 11.62
C LEU A 298 -10.97 -3.13 11.01
N ALA A 299 -11.09 -2.19 10.07
CA ALA A 299 -12.34 -1.97 9.35
C ALA A 299 -12.51 -3.03 8.24
N GLY A 300 -13.75 -3.52 8.07
CA GLY A 300 -14.19 -4.20 6.85
C GLY A 300 -14.60 -3.20 5.77
N PHE A 301 -14.85 -3.70 4.55
CA PHE A 301 -15.22 -2.83 3.42
C PHE A 301 -16.51 -2.05 3.67
N ALA A 302 -17.54 -2.67 4.24
CA ALA A 302 -18.80 -2.01 4.54
C ALA A 302 -18.64 -0.86 5.56
N GLU A 303 -17.80 -1.06 6.57
CA GLU A 303 -17.49 -0.02 7.58
C GLU A 303 -16.72 1.14 6.96
N TRP A 304 -15.76 0.85 6.10
CA TRP A 304 -15.00 1.86 5.37
C TRP A 304 -15.92 2.68 4.44
N VAL A 305 -16.80 2.02 3.69
CA VAL A 305 -17.81 2.68 2.83
C VAL A 305 -18.68 3.63 3.65
N ALA A 306 -19.19 3.19 4.80
CA ALA A 306 -20.02 4.01 5.66
C ALA A 306 -19.27 5.26 6.17
N ALA A 307 -18.00 5.10 6.54
CA ALA A 307 -17.14 6.19 7.05
C ALA A 307 -16.70 7.17 5.95
N THR A 308 -16.67 6.75 4.68
CA THR A 308 -16.21 7.57 3.55
C THR A 308 -17.35 8.09 2.67
N ARG A 309 -18.60 7.86 3.07
CA ARG A 309 -19.79 8.37 2.37
C ARG A 309 -19.66 9.89 2.11
N GLY A 310 -19.85 10.31 0.87
CA GLY A 310 -19.68 11.70 0.42
C GLY A 310 -18.25 12.11 0.05
N ARG A 311 -17.27 11.23 0.21
CA ARG A 311 -15.89 11.43 -0.27
C ARG A 311 -15.60 10.70 -1.58
N ILE A 312 -16.36 9.65 -1.90
CA ILE A 312 -16.25 8.94 -3.17
C ILE A 312 -16.91 9.81 -4.25
N PRO A 313 -16.22 10.14 -5.37
CA PRO A 313 -16.74 11.01 -6.39
C PRO A 313 -18.01 10.42 -7.02
N VAL A 314 -19.13 11.10 -6.85
CA VAL A 314 -20.37 10.82 -7.58
C VAL A 314 -20.24 11.63 -8.87
N GLN A 315 -19.68 11.07 -9.94
CA GLN A 315 -19.71 11.72 -11.24
C GLN A 315 -21.16 11.75 -11.72
N VAL A 316 -21.68 12.94 -11.95
CA VAL A 316 -23.00 13.23 -12.52
C VAL A 316 -22.97 13.08 -14.02
#